data_450c1d42d07b2bfe3fbe9efaf3fd5907
#
_entry.id   450c1d42d07b2bfe3fbe9efaf3fd5907
#
_cell.length_a   1.000
_cell.length_b   1.000
_cell.length_c   1.000
_cell.angle_alpha   90.00
_cell.angle_beta   90.00
_cell.angle_gamma   90.00
#
_symmetry.space_group_name_H-M   'P 1'
#
loop_
_entity.id
_entity.type
_entity.pdbx_description
1 polymer ?
#
loop_
_entity_poly.entity_id
_entity_poly.type
_entity_poly.pdbx_seq_one_letter_code
_entity_poly.pdbx_strand_id
1 'polypeptide(L)'
;PVSCNWEAFSHLTDLVAKALAPHMSDKISAGHFLSIIGTIVGGIDDRTQEPFVLCEPQAGGWGGGINKDGESGLVAIDDGDTYIIPVEVAENKYPIIVEQYKFNTSSGAGKHRGGYGLVRDYRIDNSNAEITTIASRYRVAPWGANDGKEGSNNKIQVYTQNNMEEKATFSNDKLQKGDLIRFISGGGGGYGNPYERDVDMVLEDAL
;
A
#
# COMPACT_ATOMS: atom_id res chain seq x y z
N PRO A 1 -0.43 1.53 -23.76
CA PRO A 1 -0.59 0.20 -23.23
C PRO A 1 -1.09 0.28 -21.82
N VAL A 2 -2.19 -0.40 -21.53
CA VAL A 2 -2.78 -0.40 -20.21
C VAL A 2 -2.18 -1.61 -19.48
N SER A 3 -1.31 -1.38 -18.54
CA SER A 3 -0.66 -2.48 -17.83
C SER A 3 -1.52 -3.06 -16.71
N CYS A 4 -2.40 -2.27 -16.09
CA CYS A 4 -3.24 -2.76 -15.00
C CYS A 4 -4.49 -1.88 -14.88
N ASN A 5 -5.66 -2.45 -15.10
CA ASN A 5 -6.93 -1.74 -14.95
C ASN A 5 -7.38 -1.61 -13.49
N TRP A 6 -6.83 -2.42 -12.58
CA TRP A 6 -7.23 -2.47 -11.18
C TRP A 6 -7.12 -1.12 -10.47
N GLU A 7 -6.07 -0.36 -10.76
CA GLU A 7 -5.93 1.00 -10.22
C GLU A 7 -7.13 1.90 -10.59
N ALA A 8 -7.69 1.76 -11.78
CA ALA A 8 -8.83 2.55 -12.21
C ALA A 8 -10.14 2.08 -11.55
N PHE A 9 -10.34 0.79 -11.38
CA PHE A 9 -11.56 0.24 -10.76
C PHE A 9 -11.65 0.62 -9.28
N SER A 10 -10.57 0.43 -8.52
CA SER A 10 -10.52 0.82 -7.12
C SER A 10 -10.83 2.31 -6.92
N HIS A 11 -10.33 3.18 -7.80
CA HIS A 11 -10.62 4.60 -7.75
C HIS A 11 -12.07 4.93 -8.09
N LEU A 12 -12.65 4.26 -9.07
CA LEU A 12 -14.05 4.49 -9.44
C LEU A 12 -14.98 4.10 -8.28
N THR A 13 -14.74 2.96 -7.66
CA THR A 13 -15.47 2.50 -6.48
C THR A 13 -15.39 3.52 -5.34
N ASP A 14 -14.20 4.02 -5.02
CA ASP A 14 -14.00 5.02 -3.98
C ASP A 14 -14.65 6.37 -4.30
N LEU A 15 -14.61 6.81 -5.56
CA LEU A 15 -15.26 8.06 -5.98
C LEU A 15 -16.78 7.98 -5.82
N VAL A 16 -17.38 6.84 -6.15
CA VAL A 16 -18.81 6.60 -5.92
C VAL A 16 -19.11 6.60 -4.43
N ALA A 17 -18.31 5.88 -3.63
CA ALA A 17 -18.44 5.86 -2.18
C ALA A 17 -18.33 7.26 -1.58
N LYS A 18 -17.33 8.04 -1.99
CA LYS A 18 -17.13 9.43 -1.53
C LYS A 18 -18.31 10.34 -1.91
N ALA A 19 -18.88 10.17 -3.10
CA ALA A 19 -20.03 10.96 -3.55
C ALA A 19 -21.30 10.63 -2.76
N LEU A 20 -21.46 9.38 -2.32
CA LEU A 20 -22.61 8.91 -1.54
C LEU A 20 -22.47 9.19 -0.01
N ALA A 21 -21.25 9.31 0.49
CA ALA A 21 -20.97 9.44 1.91
C ALA A 21 -21.77 10.55 2.64
N PRO A 22 -22.02 11.75 2.05
CA PRO A 22 -22.84 12.78 2.70
C PRO A 22 -24.30 12.37 2.91
N HIS A 23 -24.81 11.43 2.12
CA HIS A 23 -26.21 11.00 2.16
C HIS A 23 -26.42 9.61 2.78
N MET A 24 -25.36 8.84 2.91
CA MET A 24 -25.35 7.46 3.40
C MET A 24 -24.20 7.24 4.39
N SER A 25 -24.00 8.18 5.27
CA SER A 25 -22.85 8.19 6.19
C SER A 25 -22.78 6.97 7.10
N ASP A 26 -23.93 6.35 7.40
CA ASP A 26 -24.03 5.15 8.20
C ASP A 26 -23.69 3.83 7.44
N LYS A 27 -23.48 3.92 6.13
CA LYS A 27 -23.24 2.76 5.26
C LYS A 27 -21.89 2.83 4.52
N ILE A 28 -21.29 4.00 4.46
CA ILE A 28 -20.07 4.24 3.70
C ILE A 28 -18.90 4.44 4.67
N SER A 29 -17.84 3.67 4.52
CA SER A 29 -16.57 3.88 5.23
C SER A 29 -15.82 5.10 4.68
N ALA A 30 -14.85 5.58 5.43
CA ALA A 30 -13.87 6.53 4.93
C ALA A 30 -13.01 5.93 3.80
N GLY A 31 -12.21 6.77 3.15
CA GLY A 31 -11.40 6.36 2.00
C GLY A 31 -10.33 5.33 2.35
N HIS A 32 -10.04 4.44 1.40
CA HIS A 32 -9.01 3.41 1.50
C HIS A 32 -7.71 3.85 0.84
N PHE A 33 -6.59 3.15 1.09
CA PHE A 33 -5.30 3.40 0.41
C PHE A 33 -5.36 3.16 -1.11
N LEU A 34 -6.28 2.36 -1.60
CA LEU A 34 -6.77 2.16 -2.97
C LEU A 34 -5.77 1.81 -4.05
N SER A 35 -4.53 1.63 -3.79
CA SER A 35 -3.58 1.19 -4.78
C SER A 35 -3.30 -0.28 -4.54
N ILE A 36 -3.23 -1.07 -5.59
CA ILE A 36 -2.64 -2.39 -5.45
C ILE A 36 -1.11 -2.31 -5.38
N ILE A 37 -0.54 -1.13 -5.64
CA ILE A 37 0.90 -0.92 -5.82
C ILE A 37 1.49 -2.10 -6.59
N GLY A 38 0.89 -2.35 -7.75
CA GLY A 38 1.24 -3.50 -8.59
C GLY A 38 2.72 -3.46 -8.93
N THR A 39 3.46 -4.42 -8.42
CA THR A 39 4.91 -4.47 -8.52
C THR A 39 5.32 -5.63 -9.40
N ILE A 40 6.12 -5.34 -10.42
CA ILE A 40 6.76 -6.33 -11.28
C ILE A 40 8.26 -6.09 -11.17
N VAL A 41 8.99 -7.11 -10.71
CA VAL A 41 10.45 -7.15 -10.75
C VAL A 41 10.88 -8.36 -11.58
N GLY A 42 11.66 -8.12 -12.61
CA GLY A 42 12.06 -9.20 -13.53
C GLY A 42 13.49 -9.08 -14.01
N GLY A 43 14.00 -10.15 -14.57
CA GLY A 43 15.35 -10.23 -15.13
C GLY A 43 15.76 -11.66 -15.43
N ILE A 44 17.08 -11.88 -15.56
CA ILE A 44 17.68 -13.21 -15.60
C ILE A 44 18.30 -13.47 -14.23
N ASP A 45 17.88 -14.55 -13.58
CA ASP A 45 18.39 -14.93 -12.26
C ASP A 45 19.85 -15.40 -12.34
N ASP A 46 20.74 -14.72 -11.63
CA ASP A 46 22.17 -15.06 -11.61
C ASP A 46 22.45 -16.48 -11.10
N ARG A 47 21.55 -17.05 -10.29
CA ARG A 47 21.69 -18.40 -9.70
C ARG A 47 21.37 -19.51 -10.68
N THR A 48 20.36 -19.30 -11.55
CA THR A 48 19.82 -20.34 -12.44
C THR A 48 20.08 -20.07 -13.91
N GLN A 49 20.39 -18.81 -14.25
CA GLN A 49 20.50 -18.32 -15.64
C GLN A 49 19.18 -18.37 -16.40
N GLU A 50 18.05 -18.43 -15.70
CA GLU A 50 16.71 -18.45 -16.29
C GLU A 50 15.97 -17.13 -16.04
N PRO A 51 15.00 -16.78 -16.89
CA PRO A 51 14.13 -15.61 -16.64
C PRO A 51 13.33 -15.79 -15.36
N PHE A 52 13.23 -14.70 -14.59
CA PHE A 52 12.30 -14.62 -13.47
C PHE A 52 11.39 -13.39 -13.61
N VAL A 53 10.18 -13.50 -13.07
CA VAL A 53 9.24 -12.37 -12.90
C VAL A 53 8.54 -12.55 -11.55
N LEU A 54 8.83 -11.63 -10.63
CA LEU A 54 8.03 -11.44 -9.43
C LEU A 54 6.92 -10.46 -9.78
N CYS A 55 5.66 -10.87 -9.59
CA CYS A 55 4.50 -10.01 -9.73
C CYS A 55 3.69 -10.08 -8.44
N GLU A 56 3.56 -8.97 -7.72
CA GLU A 56 2.93 -8.94 -6.42
C GLU A 56 2.24 -7.62 -6.16
N PRO A 57 1.00 -7.61 -5.60
CA PRO A 57 0.40 -6.42 -5.02
C PRO A 57 1.03 -6.09 -3.67
N GLN A 58 0.83 -4.85 -3.19
CA GLN A 58 1.12 -4.48 -1.82
C GLN A 58 -0.20 -4.22 -1.09
N ALA A 59 -0.28 -4.65 0.16
CA ALA A 59 -1.42 -4.38 1.02
C ALA A 59 -1.29 -3.02 1.71
N GLY A 60 -2.42 -2.47 2.21
CA GLY A 60 -2.45 -1.16 2.87
C GLY A 60 -3.62 -1.01 3.82
N GLY A 61 -3.93 0.22 4.24
CA GLY A 61 -4.96 0.51 5.22
C GLY A 61 -6.33 0.80 4.60
N TRP A 62 -7.37 0.19 5.14
CA TRP A 62 -8.75 0.49 4.78
C TRP A 62 -9.30 1.66 5.61
N GLY A 63 -10.30 2.35 5.10
CA GLY A 63 -10.97 3.43 5.82
C GLY A 63 -11.75 2.96 7.05
N GLY A 64 -11.81 3.78 8.08
CA GLY A 64 -12.67 3.57 9.24
C GLY A 64 -14.15 3.58 8.88
N GLY A 65 -14.95 2.84 9.60
CA GLY A 65 -16.40 2.76 9.42
C GLY A 65 -17.16 3.24 10.65
N ILE A 66 -18.50 3.22 10.57
CA ILE A 66 -19.37 3.73 11.64
C ILE A 66 -19.18 3.03 12.99
N ASN A 67 -18.83 1.75 12.97
CA ASN A 67 -18.79 0.89 14.17
C ASN A 67 -17.42 0.28 14.45
N LYS A 68 -16.44 0.51 13.60
CA LYS A 68 -15.11 -0.10 13.75
C LYS A 68 -14.01 0.70 13.06
N ASP A 69 -12.80 0.51 13.53
CA ASP A 69 -11.59 0.97 12.88
C ASP A 69 -11.43 0.34 11.48
N GLY A 70 -10.68 0.98 10.62
CA GLY A 70 -10.29 0.43 9.34
C GLY A 70 -9.37 -0.78 9.51
N GLU A 71 -9.52 -1.76 8.63
CA GLU A 71 -8.66 -2.94 8.62
C GLU A 71 -7.24 -2.57 8.17
N SER A 72 -6.24 -3.18 8.81
CA SER A 72 -4.83 -2.89 8.58
C SER A 72 -4.18 -3.96 7.71
N GLY A 73 -3.37 -3.52 6.74
CA GLY A 73 -2.56 -4.44 5.93
C GLY A 73 -3.36 -5.37 5.02
N LEU A 74 -4.49 -4.92 4.50
CA LEU A 74 -5.29 -5.66 3.51
C LEU A 74 -5.01 -5.17 2.08
N VAL A 75 -5.26 -6.05 1.10
CA VAL A 75 -5.23 -5.70 -0.32
C VAL A 75 -6.35 -4.70 -0.67
N ALA A 76 -6.31 -4.12 -1.86
CA ALA A 76 -7.35 -3.19 -2.33
C ALA A 76 -8.74 -3.82 -2.25
N ILE A 77 -9.77 -2.98 -2.00
CA ILE A 77 -11.13 -3.44 -1.67
C ILE A 77 -11.82 -4.28 -2.76
N ASP A 78 -11.37 -4.18 -3.98
CA ASP A 78 -11.89 -4.90 -5.15
C ASP A 78 -10.95 -5.98 -5.68
N ASP A 79 -9.88 -6.29 -4.95
CA ASP A 79 -8.91 -7.35 -5.30
C ASP A 79 -9.21 -8.71 -4.59
N GLY A 80 -10.22 -8.75 -3.77
CA GLY A 80 -10.77 -9.98 -3.18
C GLY A 80 -9.77 -10.79 -2.34
N ASP A 81 -9.60 -12.06 -2.67
CA ASP A 81 -8.81 -13.03 -1.91
C ASP A 81 -7.31 -13.07 -2.28
N THR A 82 -6.74 -11.96 -2.72
CA THR A 82 -5.31 -11.92 -3.05
C THR A 82 -4.45 -11.97 -1.80
N TYR A 83 -3.48 -12.86 -1.79
CA TYR A 83 -2.52 -13.04 -0.71
C TYR A 83 -1.14 -12.53 -1.09
N ILE A 84 -0.45 -11.97 -0.11
CA ILE A 84 0.97 -11.61 -0.25
C ILE A 84 1.82 -12.89 -0.19
N ILE A 85 2.83 -12.99 -1.05
CA ILE A 85 3.74 -14.13 -1.06
C ILE A 85 4.50 -14.19 0.29
N PRO A 86 4.52 -15.34 0.99
CA PRO A 86 5.32 -15.49 2.20
C PRO A 86 6.79 -15.17 1.92
N VAL A 87 7.46 -14.53 2.88
CA VAL A 87 8.85 -14.03 2.71
C VAL A 87 9.79 -15.14 2.26
N GLU A 88 9.73 -16.30 2.93
CA GLU A 88 10.59 -17.44 2.65
C GLU A 88 10.38 -18.00 1.25
N VAL A 89 9.14 -17.98 0.76
CA VAL A 89 8.80 -18.42 -0.60
C VAL A 89 9.32 -17.41 -1.62
N ALA A 90 9.17 -16.11 -1.35
CA ALA A 90 9.64 -15.05 -2.24
C ALA A 90 11.17 -15.10 -2.39
N GLU A 91 11.91 -15.19 -1.29
CA GLU A 91 13.38 -15.23 -1.28
C GLU A 91 13.94 -16.52 -1.91
N ASN A 92 13.25 -17.65 -1.71
CA ASN A 92 13.66 -18.90 -2.31
C ASN A 92 13.44 -18.90 -3.84
N LYS A 93 12.33 -18.31 -4.28
CA LYS A 93 11.93 -18.36 -5.70
C LYS A 93 12.55 -17.23 -6.54
N TYR A 94 12.75 -16.06 -5.96
CA TYR A 94 13.22 -14.87 -6.67
C TYR A 94 14.55 -14.37 -6.08
N PRO A 95 15.43 -13.75 -6.87
CA PRO A 95 16.69 -13.19 -6.36
C PRO A 95 16.46 -11.84 -5.68
N ILE A 96 15.71 -11.85 -4.57
CA ILE A 96 15.43 -10.72 -3.71
C ILE A 96 15.60 -11.14 -2.24
N ILE A 97 15.80 -10.15 -1.37
CA ILE A 97 15.79 -10.31 0.10
C ILE A 97 14.76 -9.34 0.66
N VAL A 98 13.86 -9.81 1.50
CA VAL A 98 12.86 -8.98 2.19
C VAL A 98 13.45 -8.49 3.49
N GLU A 99 14.00 -7.27 3.51
CA GLU A 99 14.69 -6.73 4.69
C GLU A 99 13.73 -6.20 5.76
N GLN A 100 12.55 -5.78 5.34
CA GLN A 100 11.56 -5.23 6.25
C GLN A 100 10.15 -5.55 5.76
N TYR A 101 9.29 -5.92 6.72
CA TYR A 101 7.86 -6.03 6.52
C TYR A 101 7.16 -5.66 7.83
N LYS A 102 6.59 -4.47 7.92
CA LYS A 102 5.97 -3.93 9.12
C LYS A 102 4.80 -3.01 8.82
N PHE A 103 3.99 -2.70 9.83
CA PHE A 103 2.97 -1.68 9.71
C PHE A 103 3.56 -0.27 9.53
N ASN A 104 2.91 0.51 8.66
CA ASN A 104 2.99 1.96 8.61
C ASN A 104 1.82 2.50 9.43
N THR A 105 2.10 2.98 10.62
CA THR A 105 1.08 3.41 11.59
C THR A 105 0.45 4.78 11.26
N SER A 106 0.88 5.43 10.16
CA SER A 106 0.29 6.69 9.71
C SER A 106 -1.08 6.45 9.08
N SER A 107 -2.16 6.63 9.84
CA SER A 107 -3.54 6.51 9.37
C SER A 107 -4.36 7.73 9.75
N GLY A 108 -5.55 7.89 9.16
CA GLY A 108 -6.47 8.97 9.47
C GLY A 108 -7.08 8.82 10.86
N ALA A 109 -6.94 9.85 11.70
CA ALA A 109 -7.57 9.87 13.01
C ALA A 109 -9.09 10.03 12.88
N GLY A 110 -9.84 9.39 13.78
CA GLY A 110 -11.30 9.45 13.86
C GLY A 110 -11.79 8.84 15.16
N LYS A 111 -13.08 8.89 15.41
CA LYS A 111 -13.72 8.04 16.44
C LYS A 111 -13.34 6.57 16.18
N HIS A 112 -13.37 6.22 14.90
CA HIS A 112 -12.79 4.99 14.36
C HIS A 112 -11.66 5.39 13.40
N ARG A 113 -10.42 5.03 13.72
CA ARG A 113 -9.27 5.37 12.89
C ARG A 113 -9.28 4.60 11.58
N GLY A 114 -8.55 5.10 10.61
CA GLY A 114 -8.19 4.31 9.44
C GLY A 114 -7.26 3.15 9.80
N GLY A 115 -7.29 2.10 9.00
CA GLY A 115 -6.36 0.98 9.11
C GLY A 115 -4.93 1.40 8.78
N TYR A 116 -3.96 0.70 9.31
CA TYR A 116 -2.55 0.94 9.05
C TYR A 116 -2.14 0.41 7.66
N GLY A 117 -1.28 1.15 7.00
CA GLY A 117 -0.57 0.68 5.82
C GLY A 117 0.58 -0.26 6.18
N LEU A 118 1.45 -0.51 5.21
CA LEU A 118 2.62 -1.36 5.37
C LEU A 118 3.88 -0.67 4.84
N VAL A 119 5.02 -1.05 5.38
CA VAL A 119 6.34 -0.80 4.79
C VAL A 119 6.94 -2.13 4.43
N ARG A 120 7.34 -2.32 3.18
CA ARG A 120 7.99 -3.52 2.69
C ARG A 120 9.23 -3.14 1.87
N ASP A 121 10.36 -3.73 2.22
CA ASP A 121 11.63 -3.48 1.57
C ASP A 121 12.10 -4.74 0.84
N TYR A 122 12.41 -4.57 -0.46
CA TYR A 122 13.07 -5.58 -1.26
C TYR A 122 14.48 -5.12 -1.61
N ARG A 123 15.49 -5.85 -1.13
CA ARG A 123 16.85 -5.73 -1.63
C ARG A 123 17.05 -6.65 -2.81
N ILE A 124 17.57 -6.13 -3.89
CA ILE A 124 17.88 -6.89 -5.10
C ILE A 124 19.15 -7.71 -4.87
N ASP A 125 19.04 -9.02 -5.06
CA ASP A 125 20.17 -9.97 -5.01
C ASP A 125 20.50 -10.54 -6.40
N ASN A 126 20.45 -9.68 -7.41
CA ASN A 126 20.69 -10.01 -8.81
C ASN A 126 21.50 -8.91 -9.50
N SER A 127 22.42 -9.28 -10.38
CA SER A 127 23.29 -8.30 -11.07
C SER A 127 22.52 -7.35 -11.99
N ASN A 128 21.43 -7.82 -12.59
CA ASN A 128 20.53 -7.04 -13.44
C ASN A 128 19.07 -7.40 -13.17
N ALA A 129 18.29 -6.44 -12.73
CA ALA A 129 16.85 -6.55 -12.64
C ALA A 129 16.19 -5.27 -13.19
N GLU A 130 14.92 -5.35 -13.49
CA GLU A 130 14.11 -4.21 -13.89
C GLU A 130 12.87 -4.14 -13.01
N ILE A 131 12.46 -2.92 -12.63
CA ILE A 131 11.22 -2.68 -11.90
C ILE A 131 10.21 -1.94 -12.77
N THR A 132 8.99 -2.44 -12.75
CA THR A 132 7.80 -1.71 -13.19
C THR A 132 6.78 -1.73 -12.08
N THR A 133 6.37 -0.57 -11.61
CA THR A 133 5.40 -0.43 -10.52
C THR A 133 4.66 0.89 -10.62
N ILE A 134 3.45 0.93 -10.08
CA ILE A 134 2.62 2.13 -10.01
C ILE A 134 1.92 2.20 -8.66
N ALA A 135 1.89 3.39 -8.06
CA ALA A 135 1.11 3.69 -6.87
C ALA A 135 0.17 4.86 -7.14
N SER A 136 -1.12 4.63 -7.08
CA SER A 136 -2.08 5.70 -6.91
C SER A 136 -2.09 6.21 -5.46
N ARG A 137 -2.89 7.22 -5.14
CA ARG A 137 -2.83 7.88 -3.82
C ARG A 137 -1.45 8.45 -3.45
N TYR A 138 -0.60 8.70 -4.42
CA TYR A 138 0.70 9.33 -4.21
C TYR A 138 0.59 10.82 -3.85
N ARG A 139 -0.40 11.53 -4.42
CA ARG A 139 -0.61 12.98 -4.19
C ARG A 139 -1.85 13.32 -3.39
N VAL A 140 -2.85 12.44 -3.39
CA VAL A 140 -4.15 12.66 -2.73
C VAL A 140 -4.35 11.55 -1.73
N ALA A 141 -4.35 11.88 -0.45
CA ALA A 141 -4.54 10.92 0.63
C ALA A 141 -5.96 10.30 0.63
N PRO A 142 -6.15 9.14 1.26
CA PRO A 142 -7.47 8.61 1.57
C PRO A 142 -8.30 9.61 2.37
N TRP A 143 -9.50 9.92 1.91
CA TRP A 143 -10.37 10.90 2.55
C TRP A 143 -10.95 10.41 3.87
N GLY A 144 -11.08 11.32 4.86
CA GLY A 144 -11.81 11.06 6.10
C GLY A 144 -13.32 11.27 5.93
N ALA A 145 -14.14 10.57 6.72
CA ALA A 145 -15.59 10.67 6.72
C ALA A 145 -16.12 11.18 8.06
N ASN A 146 -17.23 11.91 8.06
CA ASN A 146 -17.93 12.41 9.27
C ASN A 146 -16.99 13.04 10.30
N ASP A 147 -16.21 14.06 9.89
CA ASP A 147 -15.19 14.76 10.67
C ASP A 147 -13.91 13.99 10.96
N GLY A 148 -13.78 12.75 10.47
CA GLY A 148 -12.54 11.99 10.48
C GLY A 148 -11.47 12.63 9.60
N LYS A 149 -10.20 12.34 9.89
CA LYS A 149 -9.05 12.93 9.19
C LYS A 149 -8.61 12.07 8.02
N GLU A 150 -7.92 12.71 7.09
CA GLU A 150 -7.31 12.01 5.94
C GLU A 150 -6.29 10.98 6.42
N GLY A 151 -6.17 9.89 5.67
CA GLY A 151 -5.12 8.89 5.84
C GLY A 151 -3.76 9.37 5.33
N SER A 152 -2.87 8.44 5.02
CA SER A 152 -1.55 8.74 4.49
C SER A 152 -1.37 8.28 3.04
N ASN A 153 -0.44 8.94 2.34
CA ASN A 153 -0.17 8.66 0.94
C ASN A 153 0.66 7.39 0.73
N ASN A 154 0.47 6.75 -0.41
CA ASN A 154 1.36 5.70 -0.89
C ASN A 154 2.66 6.31 -1.43
N LYS A 155 3.78 5.61 -1.23
CA LYS A 155 5.09 6.02 -1.74
C LYS A 155 5.87 4.81 -2.24
N ILE A 156 6.66 5.01 -3.29
CA ILE A 156 7.63 4.05 -3.78
C ILE A 156 8.98 4.75 -3.81
N GLN A 157 9.95 4.17 -3.14
CA GLN A 157 11.32 4.70 -3.05
C GLN A 157 12.30 3.64 -3.56
N VAL A 158 13.20 4.04 -4.43
CA VAL A 158 14.29 3.19 -4.91
C VAL A 158 15.61 3.81 -4.44
N TYR A 159 16.36 3.04 -3.69
CA TYR A 159 17.68 3.41 -3.17
C TYR A 159 18.74 2.68 -3.97
N THR A 160 19.60 3.42 -4.61
CA THR A 160 20.80 2.93 -5.29
C THR A 160 22.04 3.34 -4.51
N GLN A 161 23.23 2.90 -4.91
CA GLN A 161 24.47 3.30 -4.24
C GLN A 161 24.68 4.83 -4.17
N ASN A 162 24.15 5.57 -5.12
CA ASN A 162 24.43 7.01 -5.28
C ASN A 162 23.22 7.91 -5.12
N ASN A 163 22.01 7.36 -5.08
CA ASN A 163 20.78 8.15 -5.16
C ASN A 163 19.60 7.46 -4.48
N MET A 164 18.63 8.28 -4.07
CA MET A 164 17.30 7.83 -3.69
C MET A 164 16.27 8.55 -4.58
N GLU A 165 15.43 7.80 -5.24
CA GLU A 165 14.31 8.33 -6.02
C GLU A 165 12.98 7.93 -5.39
N GLU A 166 12.06 8.90 -5.26
CA GLU A 166 10.68 8.67 -4.87
C GLU A 166 9.76 9.09 -6.01
N LYS A 167 8.98 8.16 -6.54
CA LYS A 167 8.05 8.37 -7.66
C LYS A 167 6.76 7.61 -7.43
N ALA A 168 5.68 8.06 -8.10
CA ALA A 168 4.43 7.31 -8.19
C ALA A 168 4.53 6.11 -9.15
N THR A 169 5.45 6.15 -10.09
CA THR A 169 5.58 5.14 -11.15
C THR A 169 7.04 4.95 -11.51
N PHE A 170 7.44 3.70 -11.61
CA PHE A 170 8.67 3.24 -12.24
C PHE A 170 8.30 2.37 -13.43
N SER A 171 9.03 2.48 -14.54
CA SER A 171 8.70 1.77 -15.78
C SER A 171 9.97 1.27 -16.47
N ASN A 172 10.27 0.00 -16.30
CA ASN A 172 11.50 -0.64 -16.76
C ASN A 172 12.78 0.05 -16.23
N ASP A 173 12.70 0.64 -15.03
CA ASP A 173 13.87 1.22 -14.39
C ASP A 173 14.82 0.10 -13.96
N LYS A 174 16.11 0.27 -14.28
CA LYS A 174 17.13 -0.76 -14.03
C LYS A 174 17.59 -0.74 -12.59
N LEU A 175 17.75 -1.94 -12.04
CA LEU A 175 18.23 -2.19 -10.70
C LEU A 175 19.48 -3.08 -10.75
N GLN A 176 20.35 -2.90 -9.78
CA GLN A 176 21.55 -3.70 -9.61
C GLN A 176 21.55 -4.39 -8.24
N LYS A 177 22.43 -5.36 -8.10
CA LYS A 177 22.63 -6.05 -6.82
C LYS A 177 22.98 -5.06 -5.72
N GLY A 178 22.19 -5.13 -4.64
CA GLY A 178 22.31 -4.24 -3.49
C GLY A 178 21.35 -3.04 -3.51
N ASP A 179 20.71 -2.74 -4.63
CA ASP A 179 19.66 -1.71 -4.66
C ASP A 179 18.46 -2.14 -3.82
N LEU A 180 17.80 -1.17 -3.17
CA LEU A 180 16.64 -1.40 -2.31
C LEU A 180 15.41 -0.72 -2.88
N ILE A 181 14.32 -1.47 -2.97
CA ILE A 181 13.00 -0.93 -3.26
C ILE A 181 12.23 -0.89 -1.95
N ARG A 182 11.71 0.27 -1.57
CA ARG A 182 10.82 0.46 -0.43
C ARG A 182 9.43 0.81 -0.91
N PHE A 183 8.46 -0.01 -0.57
CA PHE A 183 7.04 0.26 -0.70
C PHE A 183 6.49 0.74 0.64
N ILE A 184 5.83 1.90 0.63
CA ILE A 184 5.12 2.44 1.78
C ILE A 184 3.68 2.60 1.33
N SER A 185 2.81 1.68 1.73
CA SER A 185 1.39 1.84 1.49
C SER A 185 0.76 2.73 2.56
N GLY A 186 -0.20 3.53 2.16
CA GLY A 186 -0.88 4.46 3.04
C GLY A 186 -1.84 3.77 4.01
N GLY A 187 -2.08 4.43 5.13
CA GLY A 187 -3.21 4.12 6.00
C GLY A 187 -4.50 4.74 5.49
N GLY A 188 -5.63 4.11 5.80
CA GLY A 188 -6.96 4.59 5.43
C GLY A 188 -7.36 5.89 6.14
N GLY A 189 -8.44 6.53 5.66
CA GLY A 189 -9.06 7.68 6.31
C GLY A 189 -9.78 7.31 7.60
N GLY A 190 -9.85 8.23 8.55
CA GLY A 190 -10.62 8.09 9.78
C GLY A 190 -12.11 8.37 9.58
N TYR A 191 -12.94 7.82 10.45
CA TYR A 191 -14.38 8.02 10.49
C TYR A 191 -14.82 8.62 11.83
N GLY A 192 -15.64 9.66 11.79
CA GLY A 192 -16.15 10.32 12.98
C GLY A 192 -15.12 11.24 13.65
N ASN A 193 -15.60 12.07 14.60
CA ASN A 193 -14.75 13.03 15.29
C ASN A 193 -13.66 12.32 16.12
N PRO A 194 -12.36 12.62 15.93
CA PRO A 194 -11.28 12.00 16.69
C PRO A 194 -11.36 12.20 18.20
N TYR A 195 -11.98 13.31 18.66
CA TYR A 195 -12.15 13.58 20.08
C TYR A 195 -13.19 12.66 20.76
N GLU A 196 -13.97 11.92 19.98
CA GLU A 196 -14.93 10.92 20.47
C GLU A 196 -14.34 9.49 20.51
N ARG A 197 -13.05 9.32 20.17
CA ARG A 197 -12.39 8.02 20.25
C ARG A 197 -12.30 7.57 21.69
N ASP A 198 -12.63 6.30 21.92
CA ASP A 198 -12.51 5.67 23.22
C ASP A 198 -11.07 5.77 23.76
N VAL A 199 -10.92 6.12 25.04
CA VAL A 199 -9.61 6.36 25.66
C VAL A 199 -8.77 5.10 25.69
N ASP A 200 -9.38 3.93 25.93
CA ASP A 200 -8.65 2.66 25.93
C ASP A 200 -8.12 2.33 24.54
N MET A 201 -8.90 2.62 23.47
CA MET A 201 -8.42 2.47 22.11
C MET A 201 -7.29 3.45 21.74
N VAL A 202 -7.31 4.67 22.30
CA VAL A 202 -6.19 5.62 22.12
C VAL A 202 -4.92 5.08 22.81
N LEU A 203 -5.07 4.48 23.98
CA LEU A 203 -3.94 3.88 24.69
C LEU A 203 -3.36 2.69 23.92
N GLU A 204 -4.21 1.83 23.37
CA GLU A 204 -3.78 0.70 22.52
C GLU A 204 -3.03 1.18 21.26
N ASP A 205 -3.47 2.28 20.63
CA ASP A 205 -2.78 2.84 19.46
C ASP A 205 -1.40 3.44 19.80
N ALA A 206 -1.15 3.78 21.07
CA ALA A 206 0.09 4.42 21.51
C ALA A 206 1.16 3.41 22.01
N LEU A 207 0.79 2.18 22.29
CA LEU A 207 1.66 1.10 22.75
C LEU A 207 2.22 0.27 21.60
#